data_d264bdf686e047eeef2b20460b82281f
#
_entry.id   d264bdf686e047eeef2b20460b82281f
#
_cell.length_a   1.000
_cell.length_b   1.000
_cell.length_c   1.000
_cell.angle_alpha   90.00
_cell.angle_beta   90.00
_cell.angle_gamma   90.00
#
_symmetry.space_group_name_H-M   'P 1'
#
loop_
_entity.id
_entity.type
_entity.pdbx_description
1 polymer ?
#
loop_
_entity_poly.entity_id
_entity_poly.type
_entity_poly.pdbx_seq_one_letter_code
_entity_poly.pdbx_strand_id
1 'polypeptide(L)'
;MNNKKDEYKTGSLPQNAPLAAAYVPMQRSAVPYYEVNEGLSRGTLFPGLDLPFMNIINGLQPNDPLSELQAICFAAHELELYLDTHKDDAEAFQMFKTFLALKQEAKDRYTKKFGVLCTGDLINSDSFSWLEDPWPWDYRKRQEG
;
A
#
# COMPACT_ATOMS: atom_id res chain seq x y z
N MET A 1 -15.31 -25.39 9.01
CA MET A 1 -14.10 -24.56 9.13
C MET A 1 -14.56 -23.13 9.08
N ASN A 2 -14.60 -22.43 10.22
CA ASN A 2 -14.94 -21.00 10.25
C ASN A 2 -13.84 -20.23 9.53
N ASN A 3 -14.23 -19.51 8.51
CA ASN A 3 -13.33 -18.79 7.65
C ASN A 3 -12.80 -17.57 8.42
N LYS A 4 -11.60 -17.68 9.00
CA LYS A 4 -10.94 -16.60 9.76
C LYS A 4 -10.87 -15.27 9.00
N LYS A 5 -10.94 -15.29 7.66
CA LYS A 5 -10.99 -14.09 6.82
C LYS A 5 -12.25 -13.25 7.02
N ASP A 6 -13.37 -13.86 7.37
CA ASP A 6 -14.63 -13.11 7.51
C ASP A 6 -14.72 -12.34 8.84
N GLU A 7 -13.97 -12.78 9.87
CA GLU A 7 -13.93 -12.10 11.17
C GLU A 7 -13.30 -10.70 11.10
N TYR A 8 -12.44 -10.45 10.10
CA TYR A 8 -11.69 -9.20 9.95
C TYR A 8 -12.30 -8.23 8.93
N LYS A 9 -13.32 -8.64 8.16
CA LYS A 9 -13.91 -7.83 7.09
C LYS A 9 -14.67 -6.59 7.56
N THR A 10 -15.03 -6.55 8.82
CA THR A 10 -15.89 -5.49 9.39
C THR A 10 -15.12 -4.29 9.96
N GLY A 11 -13.78 -4.32 9.94
CA GLY A 11 -12.96 -3.27 10.57
C GLY A 11 -13.17 -3.18 12.08
N SER A 12 -13.51 -4.29 12.73
CA SER A 12 -13.64 -4.40 14.18
C SER A 12 -12.47 -5.20 14.75
N LEU A 13 -12.01 -4.82 15.94
CA LEU A 13 -11.00 -5.58 16.66
C LEU A 13 -11.52 -7.01 16.92
N PRO A 14 -10.74 -8.05 16.57
CA PRO A 14 -11.09 -9.42 16.94
C PRO A 14 -11.18 -9.56 18.45
N GLN A 15 -12.10 -10.39 18.93
CA GLN A 15 -12.37 -10.59 20.36
C GLN A 15 -11.11 -10.96 21.18
N ASN A 16 -10.11 -11.57 20.54
CA ASN A 16 -8.84 -12.00 21.15
C ASN A 16 -7.63 -11.27 20.51
N ALA A 17 -7.80 -10.05 19.99
CA ALA A 17 -6.66 -9.29 19.46
C ALA A 17 -5.67 -8.98 20.58
N PRO A 18 -4.38 -9.27 20.41
CA PRO A 18 -3.37 -8.81 21.36
C PRO A 18 -3.25 -7.30 21.25
N LEU A 19 -3.29 -6.61 22.38
CA LEU A 19 -3.15 -5.16 22.45
C LEU A 19 -1.83 -4.80 23.13
N ALA A 20 -1.17 -3.76 22.62
CA ALA A 20 -0.08 -3.09 23.30
C ALA A 20 -0.59 -2.26 24.47
N ALA A 21 0.32 -1.74 25.32
CA ALA A 21 -0.03 -0.92 26.49
C ALA A 21 -0.88 0.32 26.18
N ALA A 22 -0.82 0.82 24.93
CA ALA A 22 -1.64 1.93 24.43
C ALA A 22 -3.00 1.49 23.83
N TYR A 23 -3.40 0.26 24.04
CA TYR A 23 -4.63 -0.35 23.46
C TYR A 23 -4.64 -0.36 21.92
N VAL A 24 -3.46 -0.39 21.33
CA VAL A 24 -3.28 -0.54 19.88
C VAL A 24 -3.08 -2.02 19.56
N PRO A 25 -3.68 -2.55 18.46
CA PRO A 25 -3.47 -3.94 18.06
C PRO A 25 -1.99 -4.22 17.80
N MET A 26 -1.52 -5.39 18.24
CA MET A 26 -0.18 -5.87 17.90
C MET A 26 -0.23 -6.77 16.69
N GLN A 27 0.74 -6.59 15.77
CA GLN A 27 0.91 -7.47 14.64
C GLN A 27 1.24 -8.90 15.09
N ARG A 28 0.59 -9.89 14.49
CA ARG A 28 0.85 -11.32 14.68
C ARG A 28 1.54 -11.92 13.46
N SER A 29 2.30 -12.99 13.66
CA SER A 29 2.85 -13.79 12.57
C SER A 29 1.76 -14.57 11.83
N ALA A 30 2.00 -14.87 10.55
CA ALA A 30 1.17 -15.75 9.71
C ALA A 30 -0.33 -15.39 9.72
N VAL A 31 -0.65 -14.12 9.63
CA VAL A 31 -2.04 -13.63 9.55
C VAL A 31 -2.50 -13.47 8.10
N PRO A 32 -3.81 -13.60 7.83
CA PRO A 32 -4.35 -13.27 6.52
C PRO A 32 -4.15 -11.79 6.20
N TYR A 33 -4.10 -11.45 4.94
CA TYR A 33 -3.99 -10.08 4.44
C TYR A 33 -5.11 -9.77 3.44
N TYR A 34 -5.41 -8.49 3.30
CA TYR A 34 -6.34 -7.97 2.30
C TYR A 34 -5.74 -7.99 0.90
N GLU A 35 -6.60 -7.99 -0.11
CA GLU A 35 -6.17 -7.65 -1.46
C GLU A 35 -5.59 -6.23 -1.48
N VAL A 36 -4.60 -5.98 -2.35
CA VAL A 36 -3.77 -4.75 -2.32
C VAL A 36 -4.61 -3.47 -2.40
N ASN A 37 -5.59 -3.43 -3.30
CA ASN A 37 -6.49 -2.26 -3.44
C ASN A 37 -7.42 -2.10 -2.24
N GLU A 38 -7.88 -3.19 -1.64
CA GLU A 38 -8.68 -3.16 -0.43
C GLU A 38 -7.84 -2.67 0.76
N GLY A 39 -6.60 -3.17 0.90
CA GLY A 39 -5.65 -2.73 1.92
C GLY A 39 -5.38 -1.23 1.85
N LEU A 40 -5.15 -0.69 0.65
CA LEU A 40 -4.95 0.75 0.45
C LEU A 40 -6.17 1.57 0.91
N SER A 41 -7.39 1.12 0.58
CA SER A 41 -8.63 1.81 1.00
C SER A 41 -8.87 1.74 2.50
N ARG A 42 -8.48 0.63 3.15
CA ARG A 42 -8.63 0.42 4.60
C ARG A 42 -7.53 1.07 5.44
N GLY A 43 -6.37 1.39 4.82
CA GLY A 43 -5.22 1.95 5.52
C GLY A 43 -4.32 0.91 6.20
N THR A 44 -4.55 -0.38 5.94
CA THR A 44 -3.66 -1.47 6.35
C THR A 44 -3.83 -2.70 5.47
N LEU A 45 -2.74 -3.42 5.23
CA LEU A 45 -2.77 -4.72 4.54
C LEU A 45 -3.30 -5.85 5.45
N PHE A 46 -3.25 -5.67 6.76
CA PHE A 46 -3.50 -6.70 7.75
C PHE A 46 -4.85 -6.53 8.45
N PRO A 47 -5.82 -7.45 8.24
CA PRO A 47 -7.14 -7.37 8.88
C PRO A 47 -7.11 -7.23 10.40
N GLY A 48 -6.10 -7.80 11.06
CA GLY A 48 -5.94 -7.70 12.52
C GLY A 48 -5.57 -6.31 13.03
N LEU A 49 -5.12 -5.41 12.15
CA LEU A 49 -4.79 -4.01 12.45
C LEU A 49 -5.89 -3.04 12.00
N ASP A 50 -6.89 -3.52 11.27
CA ASP A 50 -7.98 -2.70 10.75
C ASP A 50 -8.92 -2.28 11.88
N LEU A 51 -8.95 -0.98 12.15
CA LEU A 51 -9.78 -0.36 13.20
C LEU A 51 -11.05 0.25 12.61
N PRO A 52 -12.17 0.30 13.34
CA PRO A 52 -13.46 0.77 12.82
C PRO A 52 -13.46 2.18 12.22
N PHE A 53 -12.50 3.01 12.63
CA PHE A 53 -12.38 4.41 12.21
C PHE A 53 -11.36 4.64 11.09
N MET A 54 -10.64 3.60 10.64
CA MET A 54 -9.59 3.75 9.62
C MET A 54 -10.13 3.77 8.20
N ASN A 55 -11.26 3.17 7.93
CA ASN A 55 -11.88 3.15 6.61
C ASN A 55 -12.48 4.51 6.24
N ILE A 56 -11.62 5.50 6.01
CA ILE A 56 -12.01 6.89 5.68
C ILE A 56 -12.39 7.02 4.21
N ILE A 57 -11.83 6.18 3.34
CA ILE A 57 -12.10 6.19 1.90
C ILE A 57 -13.23 5.20 1.62
N ASN A 58 -14.41 5.73 1.31
CA ASN A 58 -15.55 4.92 0.88
C ASN A 58 -15.46 4.65 -0.62
N GLY A 59 -15.26 3.40 -0.98
CA GLY A 59 -15.27 2.92 -2.36
C GLY A 59 -13.92 2.36 -2.82
N LEU A 60 -13.95 1.74 -4.00
CA LEU A 60 -12.75 1.26 -4.67
C LEU A 60 -11.93 2.45 -5.18
N GLN A 61 -10.62 2.32 -5.10
CA GLN A 61 -9.71 3.28 -5.72
C GLN A 61 -9.96 3.34 -7.24
N PRO A 62 -9.77 4.50 -7.87
CA PRO A 62 -9.85 4.60 -9.32
C PRO A 62 -8.95 3.57 -9.99
N ASN A 63 -9.42 2.98 -11.08
CA ASN A 63 -8.62 2.04 -11.88
C ASN A 63 -7.74 2.82 -12.87
N ASP A 64 -6.78 3.58 -12.34
CA ASP A 64 -5.82 4.36 -13.10
C ASP A 64 -4.38 3.96 -12.71
N PRO A 65 -3.37 4.27 -13.56
CA PRO A 65 -1.99 3.87 -13.32
C PRO A 65 -1.35 4.45 -12.05
N LEU A 66 -1.82 5.60 -11.56
CA LEU A 66 -1.35 6.17 -10.30
C LEU A 66 -1.88 5.38 -9.11
N SER A 67 -3.16 5.05 -9.12
CA SER A 67 -3.79 4.26 -8.06
C SER A 67 -3.19 2.84 -8.00
N GLU A 68 -2.90 2.22 -9.16
CA GLU A 68 -2.17 0.95 -9.22
C GLU A 68 -0.79 1.07 -8.54
N LEU A 69 -0.01 2.09 -8.91
CA LEU A 69 1.31 2.32 -8.33
C LEU A 69 1.23 2.58 -6.82
N GLN A 70 0.27 3.39 -6.37
CA GLN A 70 0.06 3.67 -4.96
C GLN A 70 -0.27 2.40 -4.16
N ALA A 71 -1.13 1.54 -4.69
CA ALA A 71 -1.51 0.29 -4.06
C ALA A 71 -0.31 -0.68 -3.92
N ILE A 72 0.51 -0.80 -4.97
CA ILE A 72 1.73 -1.62 -4.94
C ILE A 72 2.74 -1.05 -3.94
N CYS A 73 2.95 0.27 -3.94
CA CYS A 73 3.85 0.94 -2.99
C CYS A 73 3.39 0.74 -1.54
N PHE A 74 2.08 0.85 -1.30
CA PHE A 74 1.49 0.63 0.00
C PHE A 74 1.71 -0.80 0.49
N ALA A 75 1.43 -1.81 -0.34
CA ALA A 75 1.64 -3.21 0.03
C ALA A 75 3.12 -3.52 0.32
N ALA A 76 4.05 -2.97 -0.46
CA ALA A 76 5.48 -3.11 -0.19
C ALA A 76 5.86 -2.50 1.17
N HIS A 77 5.33 -1.31 1.49
CA HIS A 77 5.61 -0.63 2.75
C HIS A 77 5.02 -1.37 3.97
N GLU A 78 3.80 -1.87 3.87
CA GLU A 78 3.19 -2.67 4.94
C GLU A 78 3.97 -3.97 5.22
N LEU A 79 4.48 -4.62 4.17
CA LEU A 79 5.35 -5.79 4.33
C LEU A 79 6.72 -5.45 4.91
N GLU A 80 7.28 -4.29 4.58
CA GLU A 80 8.50 -3.77 5.19
C GLU A 80 8.33 -3.60 6.70
N LEU A 81 7.27 -2.91 7.11
CA LEU A 81 6.94 -2.72 8.53
C LEU A 81 6.68 -4.04 9.26
N TYR A 82 6.02 -4.99 8.60
CA TYR A 82 5.81 -6.32 9.16
C TYR A 82 7.14 -7.04 9.39
N LEU A 83 8.06 -7.01 8.43
CA LEU A 83 9.36 -7.67 8.49
C LEU A 83 10.29 -7.06 9.54
N ASP A 84 10.14 -5.79 9.90
CA ASP A 84 10.90 -5.15 10.99
C ASP A 84 10.72 -5.89 12.33
N THR A 85 9.56 -6.51 12.52
CA THR A 85 9.25 -7.29 13.73
C THR A 85 9.21 -8.79 13.51
N HIS A 86 9.17 -9.25 12.26
CA HIS A 86 9.05 -10.67 11.87
C HIS A 86 10.11 -11.05 10.82
N LYS A 87 11.36 -10.71 11.06
CA LYS A 87 12.50 -10.88 10.14
C LYS A 87 12.71 -12.29 9.62
N ASP A 88 12.27 -13.30 10.37
CA ASP A 88 12.48 -14.73 10.06
C ASP A 88 11.29 -15.32 9.27
N ASP A 89 10.28 -14.53 8.92
CA ASP A 89 9.15 -14.94 8.07
C ASP A 89 9.60 -14.97 6.60
N ALA A 90 9.99 -16.15 6.13
CA ALA A 90 10.49 -16.35 4.78
C ALA A 90 9.43 -16.11 3.70
N GLU A 91 8.15 -16.40 3.98
CA GLU A 91 7.05 -16.19 3.04
C GLU A 91 6.80 -14.70 2.85
N ALA A 92 6.68 -13.95 3.94
CA ALA A 92 6.54 -12.49 3.90
C ALA A 92 7.72 -11.82 3.18
N PHE A 93 8.94 -12.31 3.40
CA PHE A 93 10.12 -11.78 2.72
C PHE A 93 10.10 -12.05 1.20
N GLN A 94 9.64 -13.21 0.75
CA GLN A 94 9.48 -13.47 -0.68
C GLN A 94 8.39 -12.59 -1.31
N MET A 95 7.28 -12.40 -0.60
CA MET A 95 6.21 -11.49 -1.01
C MET A 95 6.72 -10.05 -1.13
N PHE A 96 7.46 -9.56 -0.13
CA PHE A 96 8.08 -8.24 -0.14
C PHE A 96 8.97 -8.02 -1.38
N LYS A 97 9.84 -8.99 -1.70
CA LYS A 97 10.68 -8.92 -2.91
C LYS A 97 9.86 -8.85 -4.19
N THR A 98 8.77 -9.58 -4.26
CA THR A 98 7.85 -9.54 -5.40
C THR A 98 7.23 -8.15 -5.55
N PHE A 99 6.75 -7.56 -4.45
CA PHE A 99 6.18 -6.21 -4.49
C PHE A 99 7.22 -5.13 -4.80
N LEU A 100 8.48 -5.30 -4.38
CA LEU A 100 9.56 -4.38 -4.78
C LEU A 100 9.80 -4.41 -6.29
N ALA A 101 9.81 -5.59 -6.90
CA ALA A 101 9.96 -5.73 -8.36
C ALA A 101 8.77 -5.10 -9.11
N LEU A 102 7.55 -5.38 -8.68
CA LEU A 102 6.33 -4.80 -9.25
C LEU A 102 6.29 -3.26 -9.09
N LYS A 103 6.72 -2.75 -7.94
CA LYS A 103 6.83 -1.31 -7.66
C LYS A 103 7.77 -0.63 -8.67
N GLN A 104 8.94 -1.22 -8.91
CA GLN A 104 9.90 -0.66 -9.87
C GLN A 104 9.32 -0.65 -11.29
N GLU A 105 8.72 -1.76 -11.72
CA GLU A 105 8.10 -1.86 -13.03
C GLU A 105 6.93 -0.87 -13.22
N ALA A 106 6.04 -0.78 -12.24
CA ALA A 106 4.91 0.15 -12.27
C ALA A 106 5.38 1.61 -12.28
N LYS A 107 6.42 1.94 -11.50
CA LYS A 107 7.05 3.26 -11.50
C LYS A 107 7.63 3.61 -12.86
N ASP A 108 8.36 2.69 -13.48
CA ASP A 108 8.98 2.91 -14.81
C ASP A 108 7.91 3.10 -15.90
N ARG A 109 6.82 2.33 -15.85
CA ARG A 109 5.67 2.52 -16.76
C ARG A 109 5.02 3.88 -16.56
N TYR A 110 4.82 4.26 -15.31
CA TYR A 110 4.18 5.52 -14.95
C TYR A 110 5.02 6.72 -15.41
N THR A 111 6.30 6.77 -15.04
CA THR A 111 7.20 7.89 -15.34
C THR A 111 7.42 8.09 -16.84
N LYS A 112 7.46 7.01 -17.61
CA LYS A 112 7.54 7.08 -19.09
C LYS A 112 6.32 7.74 -19.72
N LYS A 113 5.14 7.61 -19.11
CA LYS A 113 3.87 8.08 -19.70
C LYS A 113 3.43 9.43 -19.15
N PHE A 114 3.64 9.67 -17.86
CA PHE A 114 3.04 10.78 -17.13
C PHE A 114 4.07 11.76 -16.52
N GLY A 115 5.36 11.45 -16.65
CA GLY A 115 6.42 12.28 -16.09
C GLY A 115 6.92 11.83 -14.72
N VAL A 116 7.85 12.56 -14.17
CA VAL A 116 8.58 12.21 -12.94
C VAL A 116 7.70 12.28 -11.69
N LEU A 117 7.97 11.39 -10.74
CA LEU A 117 7.30 11.35 -9.43
C LEU A 117 8.15 11.95 -8.31
N CYS A 118 9.45 12.00 -8.52
CA CYS A 118 10.38 12.62 -7.59
C CYS A 118 11.62 13.13 -8.37
N THR A 119 12.40 13.99 -7.74
CA THR A 119 13.62 14.55 -8.37
C THR A 119 14.66 13.47 -8.71
N GLY A 120 14.68 12.36 -7.99
CA GLY A 120 15.56 11.22 -8.30
C GLY A 120 15.27 10.57 -9.66
N ASP A 121 14.07 10.70 -10.18
CA ASP A 121 13.69 10.14 -11.48
C ASP A 121 14.32 10.91 -12.66
N LEU A 122 14.91 12.09 -12.39
CA LEU A 122 15.59 12.92 -13.38
C LEU A 122 17.02 12.47 -13.70
N ILE A 123 17.54 11.41 -13.08
CA ILE A 123 18.93 10.98 -13.25
C ILE A 123 19.35 10.78 -14.70
N ASN A 124 18.42 10.44 -15.58
CA ASN A 124 18.64 10.23 -17.01
C ASN A 124 17.90 11.27 -17.87
N SER A 125 17.47 12.40 -17.30
CA SER A 125 16.74 13.45 -18.00
C SER A 125 17.69 14.54 -18.50
N ASP A 126 17.41 15.06 -19.70
CA ASP A 126 18.16 16.18 -20.28
C ASP A 126 17.72 17.56 -19.74
N SER A 127 16.62 17.61 -18.98
CA SER A 127 16.07 18.85 -18.43
C SER A 127 15.52 18.65 -17.02
N PHE A 128 15.41 19.75 -16.24
CA PHE A 128 14.83 19.75 -14.91
C PHE A 128 13.30 19.91 -15.00
N SER A 129 12.61 18.89 -15.51
CA SER A 129 11.16 18.88 -15.71
C SER A 129 10.34 18.78 -14.41
N TRP A 130 10.99 18.70 -13.25
CA TRP A 130 10.32 18.67 -11.94
C TRP A 130 9.40 19.85 -11.67
N LEU A 131 9.69 21.01 -12.25
CA LEU A 131 8.90 22.23 -12.10
C LEU A 131 7.76 22.35 -13.12
N GLU A 132 7.64 21.40 -14.04
CA GLU A 132 6.59 21.39 -15.06
C GLU A 132 5.30 20.78 -14.53
N ASP A 133 4.16 21.35 -14.91
CA ASP A 133 2.83 20.77 -14.61
C ASP A 133 2.54 19.53 -15.51
N PRO A 134 1.75 18.56 -15.04
CA PRO A 134 1.09 18.47 -13.75
C PRO A 134 2.01 17.88 -12.67
N TRP A 135 1.99 18.47 -11.50
CA TRP A 135 2.72 17.91 -10.35
C TRP A 135 2.12 16.56 -9.91
N PRO A 136 2.92 15.66 -9.29
CA PRO A 136 2.45 14.32 -8.88
C PRO A 136 1.18 14.34 -8.01
N TRP A 137 0.97 15.37 -7.22
CA TRP A 137 -0.18 15.56 -6.33
C TRP A 137 -1.30 16.42 -6.94
N ASP A 138 -1.14 16.97 -8.17
CA ASP A 138 -2.17 17.76 -8.84
C ASP A 138 -3.16 16.86 -9.58
N TYR A 139 -4.14 16.34 -8.84
CA TYR A 139 -5.11 15.38 -9.32
C TYR A 139 -6.02 15.94 -10.44
N ARG A 140 -6.35 17.21 -10.40
CA ARG A 140 -7.33 17.82 -11.32
C ARG A 140 -6.83 17.90 -12.76
N LYS A 141 -5.54 18.15 -12.96
CA LYS A 141 -4.93 18.28 -14.30
C LYS A 141 -4.63 16.94 -14.98
N ARG A 142 -4.63 15.83 -14.23
CA ARG A 142 -4.33 14.49 -14.76
C ARG A 142 -5.51 13.79 -15.42
N GLN A 143 -6.73 14.22 -15.15
CA GLN A 143 -7.93 13.63 -15.76
C GLN A 143 -8.26 14.22 -17.13
N GLU A 144 -7.64 15.32 -17.51
CA GLU A 144 -7.92 16.05 -18.77
C GLU A 144 -6.90 15.73 -19.90
N GLY A 145 -5.91 14.91 -19.66
CA GLY A 145 -4.90 14.46 -20.62
C GLY A 145 -5.06 12.98 -20.98
#